data_6b09a945f0ae7fd60e74bcb2dbaf97f2
#
_entry.id   6b09a945f0ae7fd60e74bcb2dbaf97f2
#
_cell.length_a   1.000
_cell.length_b   1.000
_cell.length_c   1.000
_cell.angle_alpha   90.00
_cell.angle_beta   90.00
_cell.angle_gamma   90.00
#
_symmetry.space_group_name_H-M   'P 1'
#
loop_
_entity.id
_entity.type
_entity.pdbx_description
1 polymer ?
#
loop_
_entity_poly.entity_id
_entity_poly.type
_entity_poly.pdbx_seq_one_letter_code
_entity_poly.pdbx_strand_id
1 'polypeptide(L)'
;MMARRTRTGHARYLFDELAEDTVERIGFLRHQPTRSLVLGDPTGAVAATLAGAVLQHPCPPFPLDQPWPDTGFDLIVACFAFDCENDLPGVLIQARQALAPGGLLLATLIGAGSLPVLREVMLKADGDRPAPRLHPQVDVRAGAQLLQRAGLADPVADGRSLNVRFGRLADLVQDLRDQGLTSVLAQGGPPLGRSAYARAEAAFADLAGPDGRVTERFELLTLSGWRRTA
;
A
#
# COMPACT_ATOMS: atom_id res chain seq x y z
N MET A 1 -1.63 -7.27 -13.73
CA MET A 1 -1.68 -6.52 -12.47
C MET A 1 -1.56 -5.01 -12.69
N MET A 2 -0.57 -4.53 -13.43
CA MET A 2 -0.30 -3.10 -13.71
C MET A 2 -1.50 -2.29 -14.24
N ALA A 3 -2.28 -2.83 -15.18
CA ALA A 3 -3.35 -2.06 -15.86
C ALA A 3 -4.56 -1.64 -14.98
N ARG A 4 -4.72 -2.19 -13.77
CA ARG A 4 -5.84 -1.85 -12.88
C ARG A 4 -5.54 -0.72 -11.90
N ARG A 5 -4.28 -0.52 -11.52
CA ARG A 5 -3.85 0.59 -10.63
C ARG A 5 -3.92 1.99 -11.28
N THR A 6 -4.06 2.06 -12.59
CA THR A 6 -4.23 3.33 -13.32
C THR A 6 -5.68 3.84 -13.34
N ARG A 7 -6.64 3.06 -12.84
CA ARG A 7 -8.05 3.46 -12.76
C ARG A 7 -8.35 3.94 -11.36
N THR A 8 -8.23 5.22 -11.13
CA THR A 8 -8.79 5.86 -9.92
C THR A 8 -10.27 6.15 -10.17
N GLY A 9 -11.11 5.51 -9.36
CA GLY A 9 -12.51 5.87 -9.22
C GLY A 9 -12.69 7.06 -8.27
N HIS A 10 -13.85 7.16 -7.62
CA HIS A 10 -14.17 8.28 -6.73
C HIS A 10 -13.48 8.24 -5.36
N ALA A 11 -13.01 7.06 -4.91
CA ALA A 11 -12.36 6.90 -3.61
C ALA A 11 -10.87 7.26 -3.71
N ARG A 12 -10.44 8.31 -3.01
CA ARG A 12 -9.06 8.82 -3.01
C ARG A 12 -8.45 8.92 -1.61
N TYR A 13 -9.23 8.72 -0.58
CA TYR A 13 -8.88 9.05 0.80
C TYR A 13 -7.56 8.41 1.27
N LEU A 14 -7.20 7.19 0.81
CA LEU A 14 -5.90 6.60 1.16
C LEU A 14 -4.73 7.40 0.58
N PHE A 15 -4.87 7.92 -0.64
CA PHE A 15 -3.83 8.72 -1.28
C PHE A 15 -3.77 10.14 -0.72
N ASP A 16 -4.92 10.70 -0.34
CA ASP A 16 -4.99 12.01 0.31
C ASP A 16 -4.33 11.93 1.71
N GLU A 17 -4.62 10.90 2.51
CA GLU A 17 -3.92 10.60 3.77
C GLU A 17 -2.41 10.41 3.57
N LEU A 18 -2.01 9.71 2.51
CA LEU A 18 -0.60 9.54 2.16
C LEU A 18 0.09 10.86 1.85
N ALA A 19 -0.57 11.73 1.09
CA ALA A 19 -0.05 13.03 0.73
C ALA A 19 0.19 13.90 1.97
N GLU A 20 -0.78 13.93 2.89
CA GLU A 20 -0.67 14.63 4.18
C GLU A 20 0.47 14.06 5.04
N ASP A 21 0.54 12.73 5.22
CA ASP A 21 1.61 12.06 5.98
C ASP A 21 3.00 12.33 5.37
N THR A 22 3.11 12.32 4.04
CA THR A 22 4.36 12.61 3.33
C THR A 22 4.84 14.03 3.61
N VAL A 23 3.95 15.02 3.54
CA VAL A 23 4.27 16.44 3.85
C VAL A 23 4.71 16.58 5.29
N GLU A 24 3.98 15.99 6.23
CA GLU A 24 4.29 16.06 7.66
C GLU A 24 5.67 15.47 7.96
N ARG A 25 5.98 14.28 7.41
CA ARG A 25 7.28 13.61 7.61
C ARG A 25 8.44 14.38 7.02
N ILE A 26 8.30 14.84 5.77
CA ILE A 26 9.35 15.64 5.10
C ILE A 26 9.60 16.92 5.89
N GLY A 27 8.53 17.59 6.36
CA GLY A 27 8.63 18.79 7.16
C GLY A 27 9.30 18.54 8.52
N PHE A 28 8.92 17.46 9.22
CA PHE A 28 9.52 17.07 10.50
C PHE A 28 11.01 16.75 10.36
N LEU A 29 11.39 16.01 9.32
CA LEU A 29 12.77 15.65 9.00
C LEU A 29 13.58 16.82 8.44
N ARG A 30 12.93 17.95 8.13
CA ARG A 30 13.53 19.13 7.47
C ARG A 30 14.26 18.75 6.17
N HIS A 31 13.78 17.70 5.52
CA HIS A 31 14.33 17.25 4.24
C HIS A 31 13.82 18.14 3.11
N GLN A 32 14.73 18.59 2.24
CA GLN A 32 14.42 19.47 1.11
C GLN A 32 14.79 18.75 -0.20
N PRO A 33 13.93 17.86 -0.70
CA PRO A 33 14.24 17.10 -1.88
C PRO A 33 14.27 18.01 -3.11
N THR A 34 15.28 17.78 -3.97
CA THR A 34 15.45 18.46 -5.25
C THR A 34 15.14 17.54 -6.44
N ARG A 35 15.32 16.23 -6.24
CA ARG A 35 15.02 15.20 -7.23
C ARG A 35 14.31 14.01 -6.59
N SER A 36 13.00 13.94 -6.79
CA SER A 36 12.13 12.94 -6.17
C SER A 36 11.62 11.91 -7.18
N LEU A 37 11.43 10.68 -6.72
CA LEU A 37 10.70 9.63 -7.43
C LEU A 37 9.44 9.27 -6.65
N VAL A 38 8.27 9.29 -7.32
CA VAL A 38 7.00 8.85 -6.75
C VAL A 38 6.49 7.64 -7.52
N LEU A 39 6.30 6.53 -6.82
CA LEU A 39 5.81 5.27 -7.36
C LEU A 39 4.43 4.94 -6.79
N GLY A 40 3.49 4.56 -7.67
CA GLY A 40 2.20 4.03 -7.26
C GLY A 40 1.15 5.07 -6.86
N ASP A 41 1.36 6.35 -7.15
CA ASP A 41 0.40 7.42 -6.94
C ASP A 41 -0.40 7.73 -8.22
N PRO A 42 -1.53 7.04 -8.45
CA PRO A 42 -2.34 7.28 -9.65
C PRO A 42 -3.16 8.57 -9.58
N THR A 43 -3.24 9.19 -8.40
CA THR A 43 -4.00 10.43 -8.20
C THR A 43 -3.16 11.69 -8.42
N GLY A 44 -1.83 11.55 -8.34
CA GLY A 44 -0.90 12.67 -8.32
C GLY A 44 -0.92 13.48 -7.02
N ALA A 45 -1.67 13.04 -6.00
CA ALA A 45 -1.82 13.78 -4.75
C ALA A 45 -0.48 13.95 -4.03
N VAL A 46 0.30 12.88 -3.92
CA VAL A 46 1.63 12.92 -3.29
C VAL A 46 2.62 13.73 -4.13
N ALA A 47 2.66 13.47 -5.45
CA ALA A 47 3.58 14.18 -6.33
C ALA A 47 3.34 15.70 -6.32
N ALA A 48 2.09 16.14 -6.20
CA ALA A 48 1.70 17.55 -6.14
C ALA A 48 2.20 18.28 -4.87
N THR A 49 2.55 17.54 -3.80
CA THR A 49 3.06 18.12 -2.55
C THR A 49 4.58 18.34 -2.55
N LEU A 50 5.29 17.75 -3.51
CA LEU A 50 6.76 17.77 -3.54
C LEU A 50 7.29 18.95 -4.36
N ALA A 51 8.36 19.54 -3.84
CA ALA A 51 9.12 20.57 -4.56
C ALA A 51 10.22 19.93 -5.42
N GLY A 52 10.76 20.71 -6.38
CA GLY A 52 11.86 20.25 -7.24
C GLY A 52 11.42 19.39 -8.42
N ALA A 53 12.35 18.62 -8.96
CA ALA A 53 12.08 17.71 -10.07
C ALA A 53 11.44 16.40 -9.56
N VAL A 54 10.20 16.14 -9.98
CA VAL A 54 9.47 14.94 -9.59
C VAL A 54 9.28 14.02 -10.80
N LEU A 55 9.87 12.81 -10.71
CA LEU A 55 9.56 11.73 -11.63
C LEU A 55 8.44 10.89 -11.02
N GLN A 56 7.29 10.83 -11.70
CA GLN A 56 6.13 10.12 -11.22
C GLN A 56 5.80 8.93 -12.11
N HIS A 57 5.61 7.77 -11.47
CA HIS A 57 5.08 6.59 -12.11
C HIS A 57 3.83 6.11 -11.36
N PRO A 58 2.62 6.37 -11.88
CA PRO A 58 1.37 5.88 -11.28
C PRO A 58 1.34 4.36 -11.10
N CYS A 59 2.06 3.66 -11.98
CA CYS A 59 2.38 2.25 -11.87
C CYS A 59 3.84 2.08 -12.28
N PRO A 60 4.67 1.37 -11.48
CA PRO A 60 6.06 1.14 -11.84
C PRO A 60 6.18 0.50 -13.23
N PRO A 61 6.92 1.10 -14.16
CA PRO A 61 7.05 0.60 -15.54
C PRO A 61 8.13 -0.49 -15.68
N PHE A 62 8.78 -0.86 -14.58
CA PHE A 62 9.87 -1.83 -14.51
C PHE A 62 9.69 -2.77 -13.31
N PRO A 63 10.31 -3.96 -13.32
CA PRO A 63 10.34 -4.85 -12.15
C PRO A 63 11.05 -4.16 -10.98
N LEU A 64 10.39 -4.12 -9.81
CA LEU A 64 10.92 -3.41 -8.64
C LEU A 64 12.04 -4.19 -7.92
N ASP A 65 12.10 -5.50 -8.10
CA ASP A 65 13.13 -6.40 -7.57
C ASP A 65 14.41 -6.48 -8.44
N GLN A 66 14.44 -5.74 -9.56
CA GLN A 66 15.56 -5.62 -10.49
C GLN A 66 16.25 -4.25 -10.35
N PRO A 67 17.46 -4.05 -10.85
CA PRO A 67 18.09 -2.72 -10.89
C PRO A 67 17.22 -1.69 -11.59
N TRP A 68 16.97 -0.57 -10.92
CA TRP A 68 16.11 0.48 -11.47
C TRP A 68 16.82 1.28 -12.55
N PRO A 69 16.11 1.71 -13.60
CA PRO A 69 16.71 2.41 -14.75
C PRO A 69 17.29 3.79 -14.39
N ASP A 70 16.69 4.44 -13.38
CA ASP A 70 17.09 5.76 -12.88
C ASP A 70 17.56 5.68 -11.43
N THR A 71 18.57 6.49 -11.10
CA THR A 71 19.17 6.56 -9.77
C THR A 71 19.49 8.00 -9.38
N GLY A 72 19.99 8.20 -8.16
CA GLY A 72 20.40 9.51 -7.67
C GLY A 72 19.22 10.38 -7.20
N PHE A 73 18.16 9.74 -6.69
CA PHE A 73 17.04 10.44 -6.07
C PHE A 73 17.41 10.81 -4.63
N ASP A 74 17.13 12.02 -4.23
CA ASP A 74 17.24 12.43 -2.83
C ASP A 74 15.97 12.11 -2.02
N LEU A 75 14.86 11.81 -2.70
CA LEU A 75 13.65 11.26 -2.10
C LEU A 75 13.00 10.21 -3.01
N ILE A 76 12.63 9.08 -2.42
CA ILE A 76 11.75 8.09 -3.07
C ILE A 76 10.50 7.93 -2.20
N VAL A 77 9.32 8.14 -2.79
CA VAL A 77 8.02 7.87 -2.14
C VAL A 77 7.33 6.73 -2.90
N ALA A 78 7.06 5.64 -2.19
CA ALA A 78 6.31 4.49 -2.73
C ALA A 78 4.94 4.41 -2.07
N CYS A 79 3.88 4.65 -2.87
CA CYS A 79 2.49 4.68 -2.43
C CYS A 79 1.84 3.33 -2.77
N PHE A 80 1.79 2.41 -1.82
CA PHE A 80 1.27 1.05 -2.01
C PHE A 80 1.91 0.29 -3.20
N ALA A 81 3.05 0.79 -3.72
CA ALA A 81 3.70 0.20 -4.89
C ALA A 81 4.39 -1.12 -4.55
N PHE A 82 4.79 -1.31 -3.30
CA PHE A 82 5.51 -2.48 -2.82
C PHE A 82 4.61 -3.59 -2.25
N ASP A 83 3.30 -3.33 -2.10
CA ASP A 83 2.34 -4.23 -1.44
C ASP A 83 2.21 -5.61 -2.08
N CYS A 84 2.53 -5.71 -3.36
CA CYS A 84 2.27 -6.91 -4.15
C CYS A 84 3.56 -7.57 -4.62
N GLU A 85 4.67 -7.12 -4.10
CA GLU A 85 5.98 -7.67 -4.45
C GLU A 85 6.29 -8.89 -3.57
N ASN A 86 6.68 -9.98 -4.22
CA ASN A 86 7.01 -11.22 -3.50
C ASN A 86 8.37 -11.13 -2.81
N ASP A 87 9.30 -10.36 -3.39
CA ASP A 87 10.63 -10.09 -2.82
C ASP A 87 10.74 -8.65 -2.31
N LEU A 88 9.98 -8.34 -1.25
CA LEU A 88 10.05 -7.02 -0.62
C LEU A 88 11.48 -6.67 -0.12
N PRO A 89 12.28 -7.61 0.44
CA PRO A 89 13.68 -7.33 0.73
C PRO A 89 14.49 -6.87 -0.47
N GLY A 90 14.35 -7.55 -1.61
CA GLY A 90 15.01 -7.17 -2.87
C GLY A 90 14.58 -5.78 -3.34
N VAL A 91 13.28 -5.50 -3.32
CA VAL A 91 12.73 -4.16 -3.66
C VAL A 91 13.34 -3.06 -2.80
N LEU A 92 13.43 -3.25 -1.49
CA LEU A 92 14.01 -2.26 -0.57
C LEU A 92 15.52 -2.05 -0.84
N ILE A 93 16.26 -3.11 -1.22
CA ILE A 93 17.65 -2.99 -1.62
C ILE A 93 17.78 -2.17 -2.91
N GLN A 94 16.94 -2.41 -3.92
CA GLN A 94 16.93 -1.65 -5.17
C GLN A 94 16.55 -0.18 -4.93
N ALA A 95 15.53 0.07 -4.11
CA ALA A 95 15.14 1.42 -3.71
C ALA A 95 16.31 2.16 -3.03
N ARG A 96 17.02 1.49 -2.09
CA ARG A 96 18.21 2.08 -1.47
C ARG A 96 19.32 2.38 -2.50
N GLN A 97 19.54 1.50 -3.49
CA GLN A 97 20.53 1.73 -4.53
C GLN A 97 20.17 2.88 -5.45
N ALA A 98 18.87 3.10 -5.68
CA ALA A 98 18.38 4.20 -6.50
C ALA A 98 18.44 5.57 -5.80
N LEU A 99 18.49 5.61 -4.46
CA LEU A 99 18.69 6.86 -3.71
C LEU A 99 20.10 7.43 -3.96
N ALA A 100 20.25 8.74 -3.89
CA ALA A 100 21.52 9.42 -3.70
C ALA A 100 22.09 9.17 -2.30
N PRO A 101 23.39 9.32 -2.05
CA PRO A 101 23.92 9.36 -0.69
C PRO A 101 23.21 10.45 0.13
N GLY A 102 22.69 10.10 1.31
CA GLY A 102 21.85 11.00 2.14
C GLY A 102 20.40 11.11 1.67
N GLY A 103 19.97 10.33 0.66
CA GLY A 103 18.59 10.30 0.21
C GLY A 103 17.68 9.49 1.13
N LEU A 104 16.40 9.84 1.14
CA LEU A 104 15.34 9.29 1.99
C LEU A 104 14.41 8.38 1.19
N LEU A 105 14.10 7.20 1.73
CA LEU A 105 12.98 6.36 1.31
C LEU A 105 11.79 6.59 2.25
N LEU A 106 10.61 6.81 1.67
CA LEU A 106 9.30 6.73 2.33
C LEU A 106 8.45 5.71 1.56
N ALA A 107 8.11 4.59 2.16
CA ALA A 107 7.29 3.57 1.51
C ALA A 107 6.10 3.21 2.39
N THR A 108 4.89 3.45 1.90
CA THR A 108 3.67 3.08 2.62
C THR A 108 3.03 1.86 1.99
N LEU A 109 2.68 0.89 2.84
CA LEU A 109 2.07 -0.38 2.49
C LEU A 109 0.75 -0.56 3.25
N ILE A 110 -0.11 -1.42 2.73
CA ILE A 110 -1.24 -1.96 3.48
C ILE A 110 -0.69 -2.99 4.48
N GLY A 111 -0.60 -2.59 5.74
CA GLY A 111 0.04 -3.35 6.82
C GLY A 111 -0.83 -4.48 7.38
N ALA A 112 -0.18 -5.35 8.15
CA ALA A 112 -0.84 -6.48 8.82
C ALA A 112 -1.94 -5.98 9.77
N GLY A 113 -3.07 -6.67 9.73
CA GLY A 113 -4.28 -6.27 10.45
C GLY A 113 -5.27 -5.48 9.61
N SER A 114 -4.94 -5.13 8.37
CA SER A 114 -5.89 -4.55 7.43
C SER A 114 -6.92 -5.56 6.94
N LEU A 115 -8.10 -5.03 6.63
CA LEU A 115 -9.22 -5.76 6.02
C LEU A 115 -9.70 -6.96 6.84
N PRO A 116 -9.85 -6.84 8.18
CA PRO A 116 -10.28 -7.97 9.02
C PRO A 116 -11.70 -8.43 8.67
N VAL A 117 -12.61 -7.51 8.39
CA VAL A 117 -13.98 -7.83 7.99
C VAL A 117 -14.00 -8.56 6.66
N LEU A 118 -13.30 -8.03 5.64
CA LEU A 118 -13.23 -8.69 4.34
C LEU A 118 -12.64 -10.10 4.46
N ARG A 119 -11.62 -10.29 5.30
CA ARG A 119 -11.01 -11.60 5.57
C ARG A 119 -12.02 -12.58 6.14
N GLU A 120 -12.78 -12.18 7.17
CA GLU A 120 -13.81 -13.00 7.79
C GLU A 120 -14.92 -13.36 6.80
N VAL A 121 -15.42 -12.37 6.07
CA VAL A 121 -16.47 -12.54 5.06
C VAL A 121 -16.03 -13.50 3.95
N MET A 122 -14.79 -13.40 3.49
CA MET A 122 -14.26 -14.28 2.46
C MET A 122 -14.09 -15.73 2.98
N LEU A 123 -13.68 -15.93 4.21
CA LEU A 123 -13.62 -17.27 4.80
C LEU A 123 -15.01 -17.91 4.89
N LYS A 124 -16.03 -17.16 5.27
CA LYS A 124 -17.41 -17.64 5.30
C LYS A 124 -17.96 -17.91 3.89
N ALA A 125 -17.57 -17.08 2.92
CA ALA A 125 -17.94 -17.30 1.50
C ALA A 125 -17.37 -18.62 0.95
N ASP A 126 -16.11 -18.91 1.26
CA ASP A 126 -15.41 -20.11 0.79
C ASP A 126 -15.90 -21.40 1.49
N GLY A 127 -16.44 -21.31 2.73
CA GLY A 127 -16.92 -22.45 3.50
C GLY A 127 -15.82 -23.47 3.79
N ASP A 128 -16.06 -24.72 3.44
CA ASP A 128 -15.12 -25.83 3.73
C ASP A 128 -13.85 -25.84 2.85
N ARG A 129 -13.76 -24.94 1.88
CA ARG A 129 -12.64 -24.85 0.95
C ARG A 129 -12.04 -23.44 0.92
N PRO A 130 -11.39 -23.00 2.01
CA PRO A 130 -10.78 -21.67 2.08
C PRO A 130 -9.73 -21.51 0.97
N ALA A 131 -9.71 -20.33 0.36
CA ALA A 131 -8.81 -19.97 -0.72
C ALA A 131 -8.06 -18.67 -0.42
N PRO A 132 -6.87 -18.45 -1.00
CA PRO A 132 -6.18 -17.17 -0.89
C PRO A 132 -7.03 -16.03 -1.46
N ARG A 133 -7.38 -15.04 -0.64
CA ARG A 133 -8.21 -13.89 -1.01
C ARG A 133 -7.50 -12.56 -0.81
N LEU A 134 -6.53 -12.51 0.10
CA LEU A 134 -5.77 -11.32 0.46
C LEU A 134 -4.27 -11.60 0.33
N HIS A 135 -3.51 -10.60 -0.12
CA HIS A 135 -2.06 -10.69 -0.14
C HIS A 135 -1.51 -10.78 1.31
N PRO A 136 -0.41 -11.50 1.54
CA PRO A 136 0.30 -11.44 2.82
C PRO A 136 0.68 -10.00 3.16
N GLN A 137 0.46 -9.61 4.39
CA GLN A 137 0.69 -8.26 4.89
C GLN A 137 1.86 -8.25 5.86
N VAL A 138 2.62 -7.15 5.88
CA VAL A 138 3.77 -6.96 6.75
C VAL A 138 3.35 -6.19 7.99
N ASP A 139 3.79 -6.61 9.17
CA ASP A 139 3.63 -5.86 10.41
C ASP A 139 4.77 -4.85 10.64
N VAL A 140 4.58 -3.94 11.59
CA VAL A 140 5.56 -2.88 11.93
C VAL A 140 6.92 -3.48 12.30
N ARG A 141 6.95 -4.58 13.07
CA ARG A 141 8.20 -5.20 13.53
C ARG A 141 8.95 -5.85 12.37
N ALA A 142 8.25 -6.57 11.52
CA ALA A 142 8.83 -7.16 10.32
C ALA A 142 9.31 -6.06 9.35
N GLY A 143 8.55 -4.98 9.18
CA GLY A 143 8.93 -3.82 8.38
C GLY A 143 10.24 -3.19 8.84
N ALA A 144 10.41 -2.96 10.15
CA ALA A 144 11.65 -2.45 10.71
C ALA A 144 12.86 -3.37 10.43
N GLN A 145 12.68 -4.70 10.56
CA GLN A 145 13.72 -5.68 10.26
C GLN A 145 14.09 -5.69 8.77
N LEU A 146 13.11 -5.53 7.89
CA LEU A 146 13.33 -5.46 6.45
C LEU A 146 14.18 -4.24 6.05
N LEU A 147 13.90 -3.07 6.62
CA LEU A 147 14.71 -1.86 6.41
C LEU A 147 16.17 -2.05 6.86
N GLN A 148 16.37 -2.64 8.04
CA GLN A 148 17.71 -2.95 8.56
C GLN A 148 18.47 -3.92 7.63
N ARG A 149 17.81 -4.99 7.19
CA ARG A 149 18.40 -5.99 6.27
C ARG A 149 18.70 -5.38 4.89
N ALA A 150 17.91 -4.43 4.42
CA ALA A 150 18.18 -3.69 3.21
C ALA A 150 19.35 -2.70 3.35
N GLY A 151 19.86 -2.47 4.56
CA GLY A 151 21.00 -1.59 4.84
C GLY A 151 20.66 -0.11 4.82
N LEU A 152 19.40 0.24 5.04
CA LEU A 152 18.99 1.62 5.25
C LEU A 152 19.42 2.08 6.65
N ALA A 153 19.88 3.32 6.76
CA ALA A 153 20.23 3.96 8.02
C ALA A 153 18.98 4.56 8.68
N ASP A 154 19.02 4.67 10.01
CA ASP A 154 17.94 5.25 10.83
C ASP A 154 16.56 4.72 10.45
N PRO A 155 16.40 3.38 10.41
CA PRO A 155 15.18 2.76 9.93
C PRO A 155 14.02 3.02 10.91
N VAL A 156 12.92 3.56 10.41
CA VAL A 156 11.67 3.75 11.15
C VAL A 156 10.56 3.01 10.44
N ALA A 157 9.80 2.24 11.20
CA ALA A 157 8.55 1.63 10.76
C ALA A 157 7.46 2.01 11.75
N ASP A 158 6.41 2.62 11.27
CA ASP A 158 5.25 2.97 12.08
C ASP A 158 3.95 2.62 11.38
N GLY A 159 2.88 2.50 12.17
CA GLY A 159 1.56 2.13 11.68
C GLY A 159 0.51 3.16 12.06
N ARG A 160 -0.41 3.44 11.14
CA ARG A 160 -1.59 4.27 11.36
C ARG A 160 -2.84 3.52 10.94
N SER A 161 -3.84 3.48 11.82
CA SER A 161 -5.13 2.84 11.51
C SER A 161 -6.11 3.85 10.92
N LEU A 162 -6.75 3.47 9.83
CA LEU A 162 -7.85 4.20 9.22
C LEU A 162 -9.10 3.31 9.21
N ASN A 163 -10.20 3.81 9.76
CA ASN A 163 -11.47 3.11 9.81
C ASN A 163 -12.44 3.72 8.80
N VAL A 164 -12.98 2.87 7.94
CA VAL A 164 -13.92 3.27 6.88
C VAL A 164 -15.22 2.48 7.01
N ARG A 165 -16.36 3.14 6.83
CA ARG A 165 -17.67 2.54 7.08
C ARG A 165 -18.43 2.32 5.79
N PHE A 166 -18.88 1.09 5.56
CA PHE A 166 -19.58 0.65 4.37
C PHE A 166 -20.98 0.16 4.69
N GLY A 167 -21.95 0.51 3.86
CA GLY A 167 -23.33 0.01 3.98
C GLY A 167 -23.51 -1.38 3.38
N ARG A 168 -22.71 -1.76 2.38
CA ARG A 168 -22.81 -3.03 1.67
C ARG A 168 -21.42 -3.57 1.31
N LEU A 169 -21.31 -4.90 1.19
CA LEU A 169 -20.08 -5.54 0.72
C LEU A 169 -19.65 -5.05 -0.66
N ALA A 170 -20.62 -4.82 -1.55
CA ALA A 170 -20.34 -4.30 -2.89
C ALA A 170 -19.65 -2.94 -2.88
N ASP A 171 -20.00 -2.06 -1.92
CA ASP A 171 -19.41 -0.74 -1.78
C ASP A 171 -17.94 -0.84 -1.31
N LEU A 172 -17.65 -1.72 -0.34
CA LEU A 172 -16.27 -2.03 0.07
C LEU A 172 -15.44 -2.58 -1.10
N VAL A 173 -15.99 -3.53 -1.87
CA VAL A 173 -15.28 -4.11 -3.01
C VAL A 173 -15.05 -3.08 -4.11
N GLN A 174 -16.00 -2.19 -4.34
CA GLN A 174 -15.84 -1.11 -5.33
C GLN A 174 -14.78 -0.11 -4.88
N ASP A 175 -14.80 0.28 -3.61
CA ASP A 175 -13.79 1.16 -3.00
C ASP A 175 -12.36 0.59 -3.17
N LEU A 176 -12.16 -0.69 -2.84
CA LEU A 176 -10.87 -1.37 -3.04
C LEU A 176 -10.44 -1.39 -4.52
N ARG A 177 -11.39 -1.51 -5.45
CA ARG A 177 -11.10 -1.43 -6.89
C ARG A 177 -10.66 -0.04 -7.31
N ASP A 178 -11.36 0.97 -6.83
CA ASP A 178 -11.08 2.38 -7.13
C ASP A 178 -9.69 2.78 -6.64
N GLN A 179 -9.26 2.21 -5.53
CA GLN A 179 -7.94 2.43 -4.96
C GLN A 179 -6.85 1.46 -5.48
N GLY A 180 -7.18 0.58 -6.43
CA GLY A 180 -6.22 -0.35 -7.03
C GLY A 180 -5.76 -1.48 -6.11
N LEU A 181 -6.46 -1.74 -5.01
CA LEU A 181 -6.12 -2.75 -3.99
C LEU A 181 -6.71 -4.13 -4.27
N THR A 182 -7.24 -4.39 -5.46
CA THR A 182 -7.81 -5.68 -5.84
C THR A 182 -6.96 -6.43 -6.87
N SER A 183 -7.15 -7.76 -6.94
CA SER A 183 -6.47 -8.64 -7.92
C SER A 183 -4.94 -8.59 -7.80
N VAL A 184 -4.46 -8.55 -6.58
CA VAL A 184 -3.05 -8.43 -6.21
C VAL A 184 -2.34 -9.78 -6.08
N LEU A 185 -3.07 -10.89 -6.05
CA LEU A 185 -2.51 -12.23 -5.97
C LEU A 185 -2.15 -12.77 -7.37
N ALA A 186 -0.94 -13.32 -7.51
CA ALA A 186 -0.52 -14.02 -8.73
C ALA A 186 -1.34 -15.31 -8.93
N GLN A 187 -1.62 -16.01 -7.83
CA GLN A 187 -2.49 -17.20 -7.79
C GLN A 187 -3.57 -16.94 -6.74
N GLY A 188 -4.69 -16.39 -7.16
CA GLY A 188 -5.86 -16.18 -6.31
C GLY A 188 -6.73 -17.44 -6.25
N GLY A 189 -7.65 -17.47 -5.30
CA GLY A 189 -8.70 -18.48 -5.25
C GLY A 189 -9.65 -18.41 -6.46
N PRO A 190 -10.46 -19.45 -6.68
CA PRO A 190 -11.46 -19.46 -7.76
C PRO A 190 -12.44 -18.29 -7.58
N PRO A 191 -13.05 -17.80 -8.68
CA PRO A 191 -14.10 -16.79 -8.58
C PRO A 191 -15.24 -17.26 -7.66
N LEU A 192 -15.80 -16.33 -6.89
CA LEU A 192 -16.97 -16.62 -6.06
C LEU A 192 -18.19 -16.89 -6.96
N GLY A 193 -18.76 -18.09 -6.83
CA GLY A 193 -20.06 -18.39 -7.42
C GLY A 193 -21.20 -17.68 -6.69
N ARG A 194 -22.42 -17.71 -7.26
CA ARG A 194 -23.59 -17.01 -6.71
C ARG A 194 -23.87 -17.35 -5.24
N SER A 195 -23.81 -18.64 -4.88
CA SER A 195 -24.05 -19.07 -3.49
C SER A 195 -22.97 -18.61 -2.51
N ALA A 196 -21.70 -18.62 -2.93
CA ALA A 196 -20.60 -18.12 -2.14
C ALA A 196 -20.70 -16.60 -1.94
N TYR A 197 -21.08 -15.86 -3.00
CA TYR A 197 -21.31 -14.43 -2.91
C TYR A 197 -22.48 -14.10 -1.97
N ALA A 198 -23.59 -14.84 -2.04
CA ALA A 198 -24.72 -14.66 -1.12
C ALA A 198 -24.31 -14.91 0.35
N ARG A 199 -23.47 -15.94 0.60
CA ARG A 199 -22.90 -16.14 1.96
C ARG A 199 -22.03 -14.99 2.40
N ALA A 200 -21.23 -14.42 1.48
CA ALA A 200 -20.42 -13.25 1.77
C ALA A 200 -21.26 -12.03 2.16
N GLU A 201 -22.33 -11.75 1.40
CA GLU A 201 -23.24 -10.64 1.70
C GLU A 201 -23.95 -10.81 3.05
N ALA A 202 -24.44 -12.02 3.35
CA ALA A 202 -25.06 -12.33 4.63
C ALA A 202 -24.06 -12.14 5.78
N ALA A 203 -22.86 -12.71 5.66
CA ALA A 203 -21.81 -12.56 6.66
C ALA A 203 -21.38 -11.10 6.87
N PHE A 204 -21.36 -10.29 5.82
CA PHE A 204 -21.10 -8.86 5.92
C PHE A 204 -22.22 -8.14 6.66
N ALA A 205 -23.48 -8.43 6.35
CA ALA A 205 -24.62 -7.82 7.01
C ALA A 205 -24.68 -8.17 8.52
N ASP A 206 -24.30 -9.39 8.90
CA ASP A 206 -24.24 -9.85 10.30
C ASP A 206 -23.22 -9.06 11.14
N LEU A 207 -22.24 -8.43 10.52
CA LEU A 207 -21.21 -7.61 11.18
C LEU A 207 -21.61 -6.12 11.28
N ALA A 208 -22.79 -5.76 10.81
CA ALA A 208 -23.26 -4.37 10.84
C ALA A 208 -23.53 -3.89 12.27
N GLY A 209 -23.09 -2.67 12.56
CA GLY A 209 -23.41 -1.98 13.80
C GLY A 209 -24.87 -1.51 13.86
N PRO A 210 -25.27 -0.84 14.96
CA PRO A 210 -26.64 -0.36 15.16
C PRO A 210 -27.17 0.58 14.07
N ASP A 211 -26.28 1.20 13.33
CA ASP A 211 -26.60 2.12 12.22
C ASP A 211 -26.61 1.42 10.85
N GLY A 212 -26.55 0.09 10.82
CA GLY A 212 -26.58 -0.71 9.60
C GLY A 212 -25.28 -0.65 8.78
N ARG A 213 -24.18 -0.13 9.34
CA ARG A 213 -22.89 -0.04 8.66
C ARG A 213 -21.85 -0.95 9.29
N VAL A 214 -20.97 -1.46 8.44
CA VAL A 214 -19.80 -2.26 8.83
C VAL A 214 -18.56 -1.37 8.78
N THR A 215 -17.74 -1.42 9.83
CA THR A 215 -16.47 -0.69 9.87
C THR A 215 -15.35 -1.60 9.41
N GLU A 216 -14.73 -1.26 8.28
CA GLU A 216 -13.51 -1.90 7.83
C GLU A 216 -12.29 -1.09 8.27
N ARG A 217 -11.18 -1.77 8.55
CA ARG A 217 -9.95 -1.15 9.01
C ARG A 217 -8.83 -1.34 8.00
N PHE A 218 -8.12 -0.24 7.75
CA PHE A 218 -6.87 -0.22 7.00
C PHE A 218 -5.74 0.15 7.95
N GLU A 219 -4.71 -0.68 8.01
CA GLU A 219 -3.45 -0.36 8.68
C GLU A 219 -2.47 0.15 7.62
N LEU A 220 -2.12 1.42 7.70
CA LEU A 220 -1.12 2.03 6.83
C LEU A 220 0.24 1.88 7.51
N LEU A 221 1.08 1.01 6.96
CA LEU A 221 2.44 0.79 7.44
C LEU A 221 3.39 1.67 6.63
N THR A 222 4.00 2.67 7.26
CA THR A 222 5.02 3.51 6.64
C THR A 222 6.41 3.06 7.07
N LEU A 223 7.23 2.75 6.09
CA LEU A 223 8.63 2.38 6.20
C LEU A 223 9.50 3.55 5.75
N SER A 224 10.43 4.00 6.57
CA SER A 224 11.36 5.05 6.20
C SER A 224 12.79 4.72 6.59
N GLY A 225 13.74 5.24 5.81
CA GLY A 225 15.15 5.06 6.09
C GLY A 225 16.02 5.80 5.08
N TRP A 226 17.26 6.08 5.48
CA TRP A 226 18.20 6.85 4.71
C TRP A 226 19.23 5.98 4.00
N ARG A 227 19.66 6.37 2.83
CA ARG A 227 20.91 5.89 2.26
C ARG A 227 22.07 6.62 2.95
N ARG A 228 23.00 5.88 3.58
CA ARG A 228 24.17 6.49 4.21
C ARG A 228 24.94 7.38 3.24
N THR A 229 25.40 8.52 3.73
CA THR A 229 26.51 9.27 3.12
C THR A 229 27.76 8.46 3.31
N ALA A 230 28.48 8.18 2.23
CA ALA A 230 29.76 7.43 2.28
C ALA A 230 30.77 8.16 3.15
#